data_737553f392d986bb88dd26b10dd746b8
#
_entry.id   737553f392d986bb88dd26b10dd746b8
#
_cell.length_a   1.000
_cell.length_b   1.000
_cell.length_c   1.000
_cell.angle_alpha   90.00
_cell.angle_beta   90.00
_cell.angle_gamma   90.00
#
_symmetry.space_group_name_H-M   'P 1'
#
loop_
_entity.id
_entity.type
_entity.pdbx_description
1 polymer ?
#
loop_
_entity_poly.entity_id
_entity_poly.type
_entity_poly.pdbx_seq_one_letter_code
_entity_poly.pdbx_strand_id
1 'polypeptide(L)'
;TAAMLYGFKHFNTELKIAGVIFNQVTSAAQYGFLRETCAEAGVECLGYLPYLEEAGLPPRHQALTLPARKSLDQLLNQVAEQLAQHVDIDKLLNLSTRIFPCTYSLPYISETETDMWTGKRKQRIALAFDPAFPFVYRQSIDKTKGDITRFSPVYGSELPEADIVYLPGGYPELFARQLHRRKRLMEQLREYVEKGGKLLAEGGGMTLLGQTLTARPGGTAYEMAGVLP
;
A
#
# COMPACT_ATOMS: atom_id res chain seq x y z
N THR A 1 20.57 -13.62 -12.14
CA THR A 1 19.71 -12.66 -12.90
C THR A 1 19.33 -13.23 -14.27
N ALA A 2 20.29 -13.78 -15.09
CA ALA A 2 19.99 -14.38 -16.40
C ALA A 2 18.89 -15.45 -16.31
N ALA A 3 19.06 -16.42 -15.41
CA ALA A 3 18.08 -17.47 -15.20
C ALA A 3 16.67 -16.95 -14.81
N MET A 4 16.61 -15.85 -14.04
CA MET A 4 15.34 -15.20 -13.69
C MET A 4 14.69 -14.57 -14.89
N LEU A 5 15.43 -13.81 -15.70
CA LEU A 5 14.89 -13.16 -16.90
C LEU A 5 14.43 -14.21 -17.92
N TYR A 6 15.24 -15.25 -18.11
CA TYR A 6 14.89 -16.36 -18.97
C TYR A 6 13.63 -17.08 -18.44
N GLY A 7 13.58 -17.34 -17.14
CA GLY A 7 12.41 -17.96 -16.51
C GLY A 7 11.14 -17.13 -16.70
N PHE A 8 11.17 -15.83 -16.41
CA PHE A 8 10.02 -14.95 -16.61
C PHE A 8 9.58 -14.88 -18.08
N LYS A 9 10.53 -14.86 -19.02
CA LYS A 9 10.22 -14.77 -20.45
C LYS A 9 9.57 -16.04 -20.99
N HIS A 10 9.99 -17.22 -20.49
CA HIS A 10 9.62 -18.51 -21.06
C HIS A 10 8.61 -19.30 -20.22
N PHE A 11 8.41 -18.95 -18.94
CA PHE A 11 7.47 -19.63 -18.06
C PHE A 11 6.01 -19.45 -18.53
N ASN A 12 5.68 -18.26 -19.00
CA ASN A 12 4.38 -17.99 -19.61
C ASN A 12 4.57 -17.17 -20.88
N THR A 13 4.31 -17.80 -22.03
CA THR A 13 4.46 -17.19 -23.36
C THR A 13 3.47 -16.06 -23.65
N GLU A 14 2.42 -15.92 -22.85
CA GLU A 14 1.49 -14.81 -22.94
C GLU A 14 2.03 -13.53 -22.27
N LEU A 15 3.03 -13.67 -21.37
CA LEU A 15 3.69 -12.54 -20.75
C LEU A 15 4.75 -11.96 -21.68
N LYS A 16 4.63 -10.68 -21.98
CA LYS A 16 5.61 -9.93 -22.76
C LYS A 16 6.41 -9.03 -21.84
N ILE A 17 7.68 -9.37 -21.61
CA ILE A 17 8.61 -8.49 -20.91
C ILE A 17 9.13 -7.49 -21.93
N ALA A 18 8.67 -6.24 -21.84
CA ALA A 18 9.06 -5.17 -22.75
C ALA A 18 10.46 -4.65 -22.48
N GLY A 19 10.87 -4.65 -21.21
CA GLY A 19 12.20 -4.18 -20.80
C GLY A 19 12.46 -4.39 -19.31
N VAL A 20 13.69 -4.16 -18.89
CA VAL A 20 14.17 -4.35 -17.52
C VAL A 20 14.89 -3.09 -17.04
N ILE A 21 14.57 -2.65 -15.84
CA ILE A 21 15.32 -1.66 -15.07
C ILE A 21 15.87 -2.37 -13.84
N PHE A 22 17.18 -2.30 -13.63
CA PHE A 22 17.81 -2.89 -12.46
C PHE A 22 17.81 -1.91 -11.29
N ASN A 23 17.51 -2.39 -10.11
CA ASN A 23 17.51 -1.58 -8.89
C ASN A 23 18.71 -1.94 -8.01
N GLN A 24 19.19 -0.97 -7.21
CA GLN A 24 20.29 -1.13 -6.26
C GLN A 24 21.61 -1.61 -6.89
N VAL A 25 21.95 -1.07 -8.04
CA VAL A 25 23.22 -1.36 -8.71
C VAL A 25 24.35 -0.61 -8.01
N THR A 26 25.39 -1.34 -7.57
CA THR A 26 26.46 -0.79 -6.74
C THR A 26 27.69 -0.37 -7.54
N SER A 27 27.85 -0.80 -8.80
CA SER A 27 29.01 -0.46 -9.62
C SER A 27 28.72 -0.54 -11.12
N ALA A 28 29.51 0.20 -11.90
CA ALA A 28 29.46 0.16 -13.37
C ALA A 28 29.78 -1.25 -13.93
N ALA A 29 30.70 -1.98 -13.28
CA ALA A 29 31.00 -3.35 -13.66
C ALA A 29 29.82 -4.30 -13.47
N GLN A 30 29.12 -4.17 -12.35
CA GLN A 30 27.87 -4.93 -12.09
C GLN A 30 26.81 -4.59 -13.15
N TYR A 31 26.66 -3.32 -13.51
CA TYR A 31 25.69 -2.93 -14.54
C TYR A 31 26.08 -3.50 -15.91
N GLY A 32 27.37 -3.47 -16.27
CA GLY A 32 27.86 -4.09 -17.52
C GLY A 32 27.45 -5.54 -17.63
N PHE A 33 27.69 -6.33 -16.59
CA PHE A 33 27.28 -7.73 -16.52
C PHE A 33 25.76 -7.93 -16.61
N LEU A 34 24.98 -7.10 -15.93
CA LEU A 34 23.50 -7.15 -15.98
C LEU A 34 22.96 -6.84 -17.38
N ARG A 35 23.59 -5.89 -18.07
CA ARG A 35 23.25 -5.52 -19.46
C ARG A 35 23.54 -6.66 -20.44
N GLU A 36 24.66 -7.32 -20.32
CA GLU A 36 25.00 -8.51 -21.09
C GLU A 36 23.98 -9.63 -20.86
N THR A 37 23.58 -9.84 -19.60
CA THR A 37 22.53 -10.79 -19.22
C THR A 37 21.19 -10.51 -19.91
N CYS A 38 20.81 -9.24 -20.07
CA CYS A 38 19.63 -8.88 -20.81
C CYS A 38 19.74 -9.22 -22.30
N ALA A 39 20.91 -8.97 -22.90
CA ALA A 39 21.17 -9.30 -24.30
C ALA A 39 21.07 -10.80 -24.56
N GLU A 40 21.67 -11.64 -23.69
CA GLU A 40 21.58 -13.08 -23.75
C GLU A 40 20.14 -13.61 -23.61
N ALA A 41 19.34 -13.00 -22.70
CA ALA A 41 17.94 -13.33 -22.52
C ALA A 41 17.05 -12.78 -23.64
N GLY A 42 17.59 -11.94 -24.53
CA GLY A 42 16.82 -11.25 -25.56
C GLY A 42 15.73 -10.32 -24.98
N VAL A 43 16.07 -9.62 -23.91
CA VAL A 43 15.20 -8.65 -23.23
C VAL A 43 15.86 -7.26 -23.27
N GLU A 44 15.09 -6.22 -23.49
CA GLU A 44 15.59 -4.86 -23.55
C GLU A 44 16.06 -4.38 -22.19
N CYS A 45 17.29 -3.86 -22.12
CA CYS A 45 17.80 -3.20 -20.92
C CYS A 45 17.51 -1.70 -20.99
N LEU A 46 16.67 -1.20 -20.09
CA LEU A 46 16.26 0.22 -20.04
C LEU A 46 17.15 1.05 -19.12
N GLY A 47 18.01 0.42 -18.34
CA GLY A 47 18.90 1.13 -17.44
C GLY A 47 18.89 0.57 -16.02
N TYR A 48 19.30 1.39 -15.08
CA TYR A 48 19.39 1.00 -13.68
C TYR A 48 19.18 2.18 -12.73
N LEU A 49 18.83 1.86 -11.49
CA LEU A 49 18.89 2.79 -10.38
C LEU A 49 20.08 2.39 -9.49
N PRO A 50 21.02 3.32 -9.24
CA PRO A 50 22.17 3.02 -8.37
C PRO A 50 21.72 2.79 -6.93
N TYR A 51 22.56 2.10 -6.15
CA TYR A 51 22.34 2.01 -4.71
C TYR A 51 22.53 3.39 -4.09
N LEU A 52 21.50 3.88 -3.43
CA LEU A 52 21.48 5.15 -2.72
C LEU A 52 21.35 4.86 -1.23
N GLU A 53 22.43 5.04 -0.48
CA GLU A 53 22.47 4.73 0.96
C GLU A 53 21.43 5.55 1.73
N GLU A 54 21.26 6.82 1.37
CA GLU A 54 20.28 7.73 1.97
C GLU A 54 18.83 7.45 1.55
N ALA A 55 18.63 6.74 0.45
CA ALA A 55 17.31 6.32 -0.05
C ALA A 55 16.86 4.96 0.51
N GLY A 56 17.67 4.33 1.34
CA GLY A 56 17.30 3.13 2.07
C GLY A 56 16.10 3.41 2.96
N LEU A 57 14.88 3.13 2.45
CA LEU A 57 13.71 3.10 3.33
C LEU A 57 14.00 2.07 4.43
N PRO A 58 13.84 2.47 5.71
CA PRO A 58 14.09 1.57 6.80
C PRO A 58 13.21 0.32 6.69
N PRO A 59 13.63 -0.82 7.28
CA PRO A 59 12.86 -2.06 7.22
C PRO A 59 11.42 -1.83 7.66
N ARG A 60 10.52 -2.55 7.06
CA ARG A 60 9.05 -2.51 7.04
C ARG A 60 8.32 -1.73 8.14
N HIS A 61 8.80 -1.75 9.37
CA HIS A 61 8.17 -1.07 10.51
C HIS A 61 8.69 0.35 10.77
N GLN A 62 9.82 0.73 10.21
CA GLN A 62 10.39 2.08 10.39
C GLN A 62 10.04 3.03 9.22
N ALA A 63 9.60 2.47 8.08
CA ALA A 63 9.16 3.25 6.93
C ALA A 63 7.85 4.03 7.16
N LEU A 64 7.19 3.82 8.29
CA LEU A 64 5.94 4.51 8.63
C LEU A 64 6.12 5.82 9.39
N THR A 65 7.25 6.04 9.97
CA THR A 65 7.69 7.40 10.24
C THR A 65 8.19 7.96 8.93
N LEU A 66 7.26 8.36 8.05
CA LEU A 66 7.64 9.17 6.88
C LEU A 66 8.56 10.27 7.40
N PRO A 67 9.78 10.40 6.84
CA PRO A 67 10.65 11.49 7.19
C PRO A 67 9.86 12.80 7.06
N ALA A 68 10.22 13.80 7.83
CA ALA A 68 9.57 15.10 7.73
C ALA A 68 9.43 15.47 6.25
N ARG A 69 8.30 16.01 5.81
CA ARG A 69 7.93 16.24 4.41
C ARG A 69 9.09 16.81 3.55
N LYS A 70 9.91 17.68 4.14
CA LYS A 70 11.11 18.23 3.48
C LYS A 70 12.16 17.18 3.14
N SER A 71 12.40 16.20 4.00
CA SER A 71 13.38 15.13 3.73
C SER A 71 12.84 14.12 2.72
N LEU A 72 11.52 13.92 2.68
CA LEU A 72 10.89 13.10 1.65
C LEU A 72 10.98 13.73 0.27
N ASP A 73 10.69 15.04 0.14
CA ASP A 73 10.79 15.76 -1.12
C ASP A 73 12.23 15.77 -1.64
N GLN A 74 13.23 15.94 -0.77
CA GLN A 74 14.65 15.84 -1.13
C GLN A 74 15.01 14.45 -1.64
N LEU A 75 14.56 13.39 -0.94
CA LEU A 75 14.79 12.03 -1.35
C LEU A 75 14.13 11.72 -2.70
N LEU A 76 12.89 12.15 -2.91
CA LEU A 76 12.18 11.96 -4.18
C LEU A 76 12.88 12.66 -5.34
N ASN A 77 13.37 13.88 -5.13
CA ASN A 77 14.13 14.62 -6.14
C ASN A 77 15.45 13.89 -6.46
N GLN A 78 16.19 13.44 -5.46
CA GLN A 78 17.41 12.68 -5.66
C GLN A 78 17.17 11.39 -6.47
N VAL A 79 16.13 10.62 -6.13
CA VAL A 79 15.76 9.40 -6.87
C VAL A 79 15.35 9.75 -8.30
N ALA A 80 14.58 10.82 -8.51
CA ALA A 80 14.15 11.27 -9.83
C ALA A 80 15.34 11.69 -10.71
N GLU A 81 16.31 12.39 -10.15
CA GLU A 81 17.56 12.75 -10.85
C GLU A 81 18.35 11.51 -11.26
N GLN A 82 18.47 10.52 -10.35
CA GLN A 82 19.18 9.28 -10.66
C GLN A 82 18.45 8.45 -11.74
N LEU A 83 17.12 8.44 -11.72
CA LEU A 83 16.33 7.81 -12.77
C LEU A 83 16.55 8.50 -14.13
N ALA A 84 16.50 9.82 -14.15
CA ALA A 84 16.71 10.58 -15.39
C ALA A 84 18.13 10.41 -15.99
N GLN A 85 19.14 10.19 -15.15
CA GLN A 85 20.53 10.00 -15.58
C GLN A 85 20.84 8.56 -16.06
N HIS A 86 20.20 7.55 -15.50
CA HIS A 86 20.61 6.15 -15.67
C HIS A 86 19.56 5.28 -16.36
N VAL A 87 18.36 5.78 -16.57
CA VAL A 87 17.28 5.05 -17.25
C VAL A 87 16.90 5.76 -18.54
N ASP A 88 16.79 5.02 -19.63
CA ASP A 88 16.29 5.50 -20.92
C ASP A 88 14.77 5.71 -20.84
N ILE A 89 14.39 6.89 -20.35
CA ILE A 89 12.98 7.27 -20.14
C ILE A 89 12.22 7.34 -21.47
N ASP A 90 12.85 7.86 -22.53
CA ASP A 90 12.20 7.96 -23.84
C ASP A 90 11.89 6.57 -24.40
N LYS A 91 12.82 5.64 -24.25
CA LYS A 91 12.63 4.25 -24.67
C LYS A 91 11.54 3.57 -23.83
N LEU A 92 11.52 3.81 -22.51
CA LEU A 92 10.48 3.32 -21.62
C LEU A 92 9.09 3.81 -22.07
N LEU A 93 8.96 5.09 -22.35
CA LEU A 93 7.71 5.69 -22.83
C LEU A 93 7.30 5.11 -24.19
N ASN A 94 8.25 4.99 -25.12
CA ASN A 94 7.99 4.40 -26.45
C ASN A 94 7.55 2.93 -26.37
N LEU A 95 8.10 2.15 -25.45
CA LEU A 95 7.69 0.77 -25.20
C LEU A 95 6.31 0.69 -24.55
N SER A 96 6.00 1.62 -23.63
CA SER A 96 4.70 1.66 -22.95
C SER A 96 3.56 2.13 -23.85
N THR A 97 3.84 2.92 -24.90
CA THR A 97 2.82 3.37 -25.86
C THR A 97 2.41 2.29 -26.86
N ARG A 98 3.14 1.19 -26.94
CA ARG A 98 2.74 0.00 -27.74
C ARG A 98 1.69 -0.83 -26.99
N ILE A 99 0.63 -0.16 -26.55
CA ILE A 99 -0.53 -0.83 -25.97
C ILE A 99 -1.23 -1.55 -27.12
N PHE A 100 -1.15 -2.87 -27.12
CA PHE A 100 -2.04 -3.66 -27.99
C PHE A 100 -3.47 -3.39 -27.55
N PRO A 101 -4.42 -3.23 -28.49
CA PRO A 101 -5.82 -3.13 -28.10
C PRO A 101 -6.16 -4.35 -27.23
N CYS A 102 -6.33 -4.07 -25.96
CA CYS A 102 -6.69 -5.09 -24.99
C CYS A 102 -8.20 -5.30 -25.14
N THR A 103 -8.61 -6.48 -25.57
CA THR A 103 -10.02 -6.86 -25.61
C THR A 103 -10.57 -7.24 -24.23
N TYR A 104 -9.71 -7.21 -23.22
CA TYR A 104 -10.17 -7.38 -21.84
C TYR A 104 -10.91 -6.11 -21.40
N SER A 105 -12.23 -6.22 -21.21
CA SER A 105 -12.90 -5.29 -20.31
C SER A 105 -12.22 -5.44 -18.95
N LEU A 106 -11.56 -4.37 -18.51
CA LEU A 106 -10.99 -4.35 -17.16
C LEU A 106 -12.15 -4.60 -16.18
N PRO A 107 -12.14 -5.70 -15.43
CA PRO A 107 -13.28 -6.06 -14.58
C PRO A 107 -13.57 -5.04 -13.48
N TYR A 108 -12.67 -4.06 -13.32
CA TYR A 108 -12.76 -2.97 -12.35
C TYR A 108 -13.18 -1.62 -12.93
N ILE A 109 -13.39 -1.52 -14.24
CA ILE A 109 -13.91 -0.33 -14.90
C ILE A 109 -15.24 -0.69 -15.57
N SER A 110 -16.03 -1.55 -14.98
CA SER A 110 -17.44 -1.49 -15.27
C SER A 110 -17.98 -0.22 -14.61
N GLU A 111 -18.47 0.71 -15.40
CA GLU A 111 -19.32 1.81 -14.94
C GLU A 111 -20.65 1.29 -14.36
N THR A 112 -20.85 -0.01 -14.33
CA THR A 112 -21.87 -0.63 -13.50
C THR A 112 -21.45 -0.37 -12.08
N GLU A 113 -21.94 0.74 -11.55
CA GLU A 113 -22.08 1.04 -10.14
C GLU A 113 -22.61 -0.22 -9.45
N THR A 114 -21.73 -1.16 -9.13
CA THR A 114 -22.03 -2.11 -8.08
C THR A 114 -21.96 -1.30 -6.81
N ASP A 115 -23.02 -0.57 -6.63
CA ASP A 115 -23.35 0.14 -5.44
C ASP A 115 -23.40 -0.84 -4.27
N MET A 116 -22.23 -1.27 -3.77
CA MET A 116 -22.19 -1.87 -2.42
C MET A 116 -22.80 -0.89 -1.39
N TRP A 117 -23.07 0.33 -1.82
CA TRP A 117 -23.50 1.46 -1.01
C TRP A 117 -24.86 2.04 -1.46
N THR A 118 -25.68 1.34 -2.24
CA THR A 118 -27.01 1.80 -2.69
C THR A 118 -28.06 1.68 -1.61
N GLY A 119 -28.03 2.62 -0.70
CA GLY A 119 -29.23 3.03 -0.01
C GLY A 119 -29.77 4.32 -0.61
N LYS A 120 -31.08 4.54 -0.57
CA LYS A 120 -31.73 5.80 -0.98
C LYS A 120 -31.27 7.02 -0.16
N ARG A 121 -30.48 6.82 0.90
CA ARG A 121 -29.91 7.82 1.80
C ARG A 121 -28.40 7.78 1.71
N LYS A 122 -27.77 8.95 1.66
CA LYS A 122 -26.33 9.12 1.77
C LYS A 122 -25.85 8.51 3.09
N GLN A 123 -24.92 7.54 3.01
CA GLN A 123 -24.45 6.81 4.19
C GLN A 123 -23.35 7.59 4.90
N ARG A 124 -23.37 7.56 6.22
CA ARG A 124 -22.31 8.11 7.07
C ARG A 124 -21.25 7.05 7.27
N ILE A 125 -20.02 7.37 6.93
CA ILE A 125 -18.88 6.46 7.00
C ILE A 125 -17.87 7.01 8.02
N ALA A 126 -17.63 6.28 9.10
CA ALA A 126 -16.52 6.54 9.99
C ALA A 126 -15.26 5.87 9.48
N LEU A 127 -14.29 6.67 9.03
CA LEU A 127 -13.02 6.21 8.49
C LEU A 127 -11.90 6.39 9.52
N ALA A 128 -11.29 5.29 9.95
CA ALA A 128 -10.08 5.36 10.77
C ALA A 128 -8.93 5.92 9.92
N PHE A 129 -8.32 7.02 10.36
CA PHE A 129 -7.24 7.67 9.64
C PHE A 129 -6.28 8.35 10.60
N ASP A 130 -5.14 7.72 10.84
CA ASP A 130 -4.03 8.24 11.64
C ASP A 130 -2.72 7.48 11.31
N PRO A 131 -1.60 7.73 11.99
CA PRO A 131 -0.35 7.02 11.71
C PRO A 131 -0.41 5.48 11.85
N ALA A 132 -1.36 4.93 12.59
CA ALA A 132 -1.56 3.47 12.68
C ALA A 132 -2.34 2.91 11.49
N PHE A 133 -3.16 3.73 10.81
CA PHE A 133 -4.08 3.35 9.73
C PHE A 133 -3.96 4.28 8.51
N PRO A 134 -2.77 4.40 7.89
CA PRO A 134 -2.53 5.34 6.80
C PRO A 134 -2.90 4.82 5.41
N PHE A 135 -3.20 3.52 5.24
CA PHE A 135 -3.36 2.91 3.93
C PHE A 135 -4.77 3.09 3.38
N VAL A 136 -5.04 4.32 2.97
CA VAL A 136 -6.33 4.70 2.38
C VAL A 136 -6.09 5.12 0.93
N TYR A 137 -6.74 4.41 0.00
CA TYR A 137 -6.68 4.76 -1.40
C TYR A 137 -7.58 5.98 -1.67
N ARG A 138 -6.95 7.09 -2.04
CA ARG A 138 -7.66 8.35 -2.30
C ARG A 138 -8.78 8.19 -3.33
N GLN A 139 -8.53 7.46 -4.41
CA GLN A 139 -9.53 7.22 -5.43
C GLN A 139 -10.78 6.48 -4.92
N SER A 140 -10.61 5.56 -3.98
CA SER A 140 -11.74 4.85 -3.35
C SER A 140 -12.58 5.80 -2.51
N ILE A 141 -11.91 6.72 -1.80
CA ILE A 141 -12.58 7.74 -1.00
C ILE A 141 -13.31 8.75 -1.89
N ASP A 142 -12.64 9.26 -2.93
CA ASP A 142 -13.20 10.28 -3.85
C ASP A 142 -14.42 9.74 -4.64
N LYS A 143 -14.45 8.44 -4.93
CA LYS A 143 -15.59 7.78 -5.59
C LYS A 143 -16.73 7.42 -4.64
N THR A 144 -16.52 7.48 -3.35
CA THR A 144 -17.55 7.14 -2.36
C THR A 144 -18.59 8.23 -2.27
N LYS A 145 -19.86 7.87 -2.49
CA LYS A 145 -21.01 8.81 -2.42
C LYS A 145 -21.48 9.09 -0.99
N GLY A 146 -20.79 8.55 0.03
CA GLY A 146 -21.11 8.70 1.45
C GLY A 146 -20.54 9.98 2.08
N ASP A 147 -21.03 10.32 3.26
CA ASP A 147 -20.45 11.35 4.12
C ASP A 147 -19.35 10.71 4.98
N ILE A 148 -18.09 11.08 4.73
CA ILE A 148 -16.95 10.49 5.41
C ILE A 148 -16.50 11.37 6.57
N THR A 149 -16.59 10.82 7.78
CA THR A 149 -16.01 11.40 8.98
C THR A 149 -14.75 10.63 9.36
N ARG A 150 -13.61 11.30 9.33
CA ARG A 150 -12.35 10.71 9.77
C ARG A 150 -12.25 10.75 11.29
N PHE A 151 -11.75 9.67 11.88
CA PHE A 151 -11.42 9.62 13.31
C PHE A 151 -10.05 8.97 13.52
N SER A 152 -9.40 9.28 14.62
CA SER A 152 -8.11 8.69 14.98
C SER A 152 -8.28 7.65 16.08
N PRO A 153 -8.09 6.36 15.78
CA PRO A 153 -8.04 5.34 16.82
C PRO A 153 -6.95 5.59 17.89
N VAL A 154 -5.81 6.15 17.49
CA VAL A 154 -4.69 6.39 18.41
C VAL A 154 -4.91 7.65 19.26
N TYR A 155 -5.31 8.77 18.64
CA TYR A 155 -5.34 10.09 19.30
C TYR A 155 -6.74 10.69 19.46
N GLY A 156 -7.74 10.18 18.72
CA GLY A 156 -9.11 10.68 18.79
C GLY A 156 -9.83 10.29 20.09
N SER A 157 -11.05 10.76 20.29
CA SER A 157 -11.83 10.52 21.50
C SER A 157 -12.72 9.28 21.39
N GLU A 158 -13.64 9.26 20.47
CA GLU A 158 -14.70 8.26 20.37
C GLU A 158 -14.97 7.87 18.92
N LEU A 159 -15.71 6.76 18.73
CA LEU A 159 -16.19 6.34 17.44
C LEU A 159 -17.29 7.31 16.98
N PRO A 160 -17.15 7.95 15.79
CA PRO A 160 -18.20 8.78 15.25
C PRO A 160 -19.47 7.97 14.97
N GLU A 161 -20.62 8.62 15.09
CA GLU A 161 -21.89 8.02 14.68
C GLU A 161 -21.88 7.75 13.17
N ALA A 162 -22.03 6.49 12.77
CA ALA A 162 -21.87 6.06 11.39
C ALA A 162 -22.78 4.88 11.05
N ASP A 163 -23.17 4.82 9.78
CA ASP A 163 -23.86 3.66 9.23
C ASP A 163 -22.87 2.54 8.83
N ILE A 164 -21.60 2.94 8.61
CA ILE A 164 -20.49 2.05 8.27
C ILE A 164 -19.21 2.52 8.96
N VAL A 165 -18.45 1.59 9.52
CA VAL A 165 -17.10 1.82 10.05
C VAL A 165 -16.10 1.19 9.10
N TYR A 166 -15.10 1.97 8.67
CA TYR A 166 -13.99 1.48 7.86
C TYR A 166 -12.66 1.62 8.59
N LEU A 167 -12.02 0.47 8.85
CA LEU A 167 -10.70 0.33 9.44
C LEU A 167 -9.71 -0.10 8.35
N PRO A 168 -8.98 0.82 7.73
CA PRO A 168 -8.07 0.50 6.64
C PRO A 168 -6.80 -0.20 7.11
N GLY A 169 -5.97 -0.59 6.16
CA GLY A 169 -4.65 -1.15 6.42
C GLY A 169 -3.70 -0.16 7.10
N GLY A 170 -2.69 -0.72 7.72
CA GLY A 170 -1.66 0.01 8.44
C GLY A 170 -0.83 -0.90 9.32
N TYR A 171 -0.21 -0.29 10.34
CA TYR A 171 0.65 -1.00 11.28
C TYR A 171 0.28 -0.65 12.73
N PRO A 172 -0.92 -1.04 13.18
CA PRO A 172 -1.39 -0.75 14.53
C PRO A 172 -0.54 -1.39 15.62
N GLU A 173 0.24 -2.42 15.30
CA GLU A 173 1.19 -3.03 16.22
C GLU A 173 2.23 -2.05 16.75
N LEU A 174 2.61 -1.04 15.98
CA LEU A 174 3.52 0.02 16.42
C LEU A 174 2.88 0.95 17.46
N PHE A 175 1.57 0.98 17.51
CA PHE A 175 0.76 1.81 18.40
C PHE A 175 -0.05 0.97 19.42
N ALA A 176 0.27 -0.33 19.54
CA ALA A 176 -0.52 -1.28 20.34
C ALA A 176 -0.75 -0.79 21.78
N ARG A 177 0.29 -0.19 22.42
CA ARG A 177 0.18 0.38 23.77
C ARG A 177 -0.79 1.58 23.81
N GLN A 178 -0.75 2.45 22.81
CA GLN A 178 -1.65 3.62 22.73
C GLN A 178 -3.08 3.15 22.48
N LEU A 179 -3.28 2.25 21.53
CA LEU A 179 -4.57 1.66 21.20
C LEU A 179 -5.20 0.94 22.38
N HIS A 180 -4.42 0.15 23.13
CA HIS A 180 -4.87 -0.51 24.36
C HIS A 180 -5.44 0.46 25.40
N ARG A 181 -4.90 1.68 25.49
CA ARG A 181 -5.40 2.69 26.42
C ARG A 181 -6.74 3.29 25.99
N ARG A 182 -7.16 3.05 24.76
CA ARG A 182 -8.41 3.56 24.18
C ARG A 182 -9.60 2.64 24.50
N LYS A 183 -9.75 2.26 25.77
CA LYS A 183 -10.76 1.28 26.24
C LYS A 183 -12.17 1.64 25.76
N ARG A 184 -12.54 2.91 25.82
CA ARG A 184 -13.87 3.37 25.38
C ARG A 184 -14.10 3.12 23.89
N LEU A 185 -13.09 3.38 23.03
CA LEU A 185 -13.18 3.10 21.59
C LEU A 185 -13.31 1.59 21.34
N MET A 186 -12.57 0.75 22.07
CA MET A 186 -12.65 -0.71 21.92
C MET A 186 -14.04 -1.23 22.29
N GLU A 187 -14.62 -0.70 23.38
CA GLU A 187 -16.01 -0.98 23.77
C GLU A 187 -17.01 -0.55 22.70
N GLN A 188 -16.88 0.67 22.18
CA GLN A 188 -17.75 1.20 21.14
C GLN A 188 -17.69 0.38 19.85
N LEU A 189 -16.50 -0.08 19.42
CA LEU A 189 -16.35 -0.96 18.26
C LEU A 189 -17.06 -2.29 18.48
N ARG A 190 -16.91 -2.89 19.67
CA ARG A 190 -17.58 -4.14 20.04
C ARG A 190 -19.09 -3.97 20.03
N GLU A 191 -19.60 -2.97 20.75
CA GLU A 191 -21.03 -2.66 20.77
C GLU A 191 -21.61 -2.37 19.39
N TYR A 192 -20.84 -1.65 18.54
CA TYR A 192 -21.28 -1.33 17.19
C TYR A 192 -21.51 -2.60 16.36
N VAL A 193 -20.59 -3.57 16.45
CA VAL A 193 -20.71 -4.86 15.75
C VAL A 193 -21.82 -5.73 16.36
N GLU A 194 -21.91 -5.82 17.68
CA GLU A 194 -22.97 -6.57 18.38
C GLU A 194 -24.38 -6.07 18.05
N LYS A 195 -24.51 -4.78 17.80
CA LYS A 195 -25.78 -4.15 17.34
C LYS A 195 -26.04 -4.35 15.84
N GLY A 196 -25.21 -5.12 15.13
CA GLY A 196 -25.35 -5.38 13.69
C GLY A 196 -24.82 -4.26 12.81
N GLY A 197 -23.96 -3.39 13.32
CA GLY A 197 -23.28 -2.35 12.57
C GLY A 197 -22.41 -2.92 11.44
N LYS A 198 -22.37 -2.24 10.31
CA LYS A 198 -21.56 -2.63 9.14
C LYS A 198 -20.12 -2.16 9.32
N LEU A 199 -19.18 -3.11 9.33
CA LEU A 199 -17.77 -2.82 9.51
C LEU A 199 -16.95 -3.46 8.41
N LEU A 200 -16.07 -2.67 7.78
CA LEU A 200 -15.04 -3.13 6.86
C LEU A 200 -13.68 -2.95 7.53
N ALA A 201 -12.88 -4.01 7.60
CA ALA A 201 -11.52 -3.94 8.13
C ALA A 201 -10.55 -4.64 7.19
N GLU A 202 -9.43 -3.98 6.89
CA GLU A 202 -8.42 -4.46 5.96
C GLU A 202 -7.05 -4.53 6.65
N GLY A 203 -6.30 -5.62 6.41
CA GLY A 203 -4.92 -5.76 6.89
C GLY A 203 -4.76 -5.43 8.36
N GLY A 204 -3.98 -4.36 8.68
CA GLY A 204 -3.81 -3.89 10.05
C GLY A 204 -5.12 -3.48 10.75
N GLY A 205 -6.12 -3.00 10.01
CA GLY A 205 -7.43 -2.69 10.59
C GLY A 205 -8.12 -3.90 11.23
N MET A 206 -7.89 -5.11 10.69
CA MET A 206 -8.44 -6.34 11.27
C MET A 206 -7.87 -6.64 12.66
N THR A 207 -6.59 -6.33 12.89
CA THR A 207 -5.93 -6.64 14.16
C THR A 207 -6.50 -5.85 15.33
N LEU A 208 -7.10 -4.68 15.06
CA LEU A 208 -7.81 -3.90 16.07
C LEU A 208 -9.07 -4.62 16.60
N LEU A 209 -9.65 -5.49 15.77
CA LEU A 209 -10.85 -6.27 16.12
C LEU A 209 -10.53 -7.56 16.86
N GLY A 210 -9.28 -8.01 16.89
CA GLY A 210 -8.85 -9.21 17.62
C GLY A 210 -8.93 -9.03 19.13
N GLN A 211 -8.63 -10.09 19.86
CA GLN A 211 -8.60 -10.04 21.33
C GLN A 211 -7.35 -9.33 21.85
N THR A 212 -6.20 -9.62 21.25
CA THR A 212 -4.92 -9.03 21.64
C THR A 212 -4.06 -8.70 20.44
N LEU A 213 -3.15 -7.74 20.62
CA LEU A 213 -2.17 -7.35 19.61
C LEU A 213 -0.77 -7.27 20.25
N THR A 214 0.21 -7.90 19.61
CA THR A 214 1.62 -7.85 20.00
C THR A 214 2.44 -7.18 18.90
N ALA A 215 3.35 -6.28 19.27
CA ALA A 215 4.24 -5.61 18.30
C ALA A 215 5.29 -6.56 17.68
N ARG A 216 5.63 -7.64 18.37
CA ARG A 216 6.63 -8.64 17.94
C ARG A 216 6.40 -9.96 18.69
N PRO A 217 6.81 -11.10 18.11
CA PRO A 217 6.72 -12.40 18.78
C PRO A 217 7.34 -12.36 20.18
N GLY A 218 6.64 -12.89 21.18
CA GLY A 218 7.06 -12.90 22.59
C GLY A 218 7.00 -11.53 23.29
N GLY A 219 6.50 -10.49 22.63
CA GLY A 219 6.29 -9.18 23.22
C GLY A 219 5.05 -9.11 24.11
N THR A 220 4.84 -7.95 24.73
CA THR A 220 3.63 -7.68 25.52
C THR A 220 2.40 -7.77 24.63
N ALA A 221 1.41 -8.55 25.06
CA ALA A 221 0.10 -8.58 24.46
C ALA A 221 -0.77 -7.46 25.02
N TYR A 222 -1.37 -6.67 24.13
CA TYR A 222 -2.26 -5.57 24.44
C TYR A 222 -3.67 -5.93 24.04
N GLU A 223 -4.63 -5.83 24.96
CA GLU A 223 -6.04 -6.08 24.65
C GLU A 223 -6.57 -5.08 23.62
N MET A 224 -7.36 -5.59 22.68
CA MET A 224 -8.03 -4.84 21.62
C MET A 224 -9.56 -4.98 21.74
N ALA A 225 -10.30 -4.78 20.65
CA ALA A 225 -11.77 -4.76 20.69
C ALA A 225 -12.38 -6.12 21.01
N GLY A 226 -11.71 -7.24 20.71
CA GLY A 226 -12.21 -8.59 21.01
C GLY A 226 -13.50 -8.95 20.27
N VAL A 227 -13.68 -8.43 19.07
CA VAL A 227 -14.80 -8.74 18.17
C VAL A 227 -14.54 -10.07 17.45
N LEU A 228 -13.26 -10.28 17.09
CA LEU A 228 -12.79 -11.52 16.46
C LEU A 228 -12.08 -12.40 17.49
N PRO A 229 -12.14 -13.73 17.32
CA PRO A 229 -11.48 -14.67 18.23
C PRO A 229 -9.97 -14.56 18.22
#